data_9fbd8b0464a72d63b27cb2a8d7cb5894
#
_entry.id   9fbd8b0464a72d63b27cb2a8d7cb5894
#
_cell.length_a   1.000
_cell.length_b   1.000
_cell.length_c   1.000
_cell.angle_alpha   90.00
_cell.angle_beta   90.00
_cell.angle_gamma   90.00
#
_symmetry.space_group_name_H-M   'P 1'
#
loop_
_entity.id
_entity.type
_entity.pdbx_description
1 polymer ?
#
loop_
_entity_poly.entity_id
_entity_poly.type
_entity_poly.pdbx_seq_one_letter_code
_entity_poly.pdbx_strand_id
1 'polypeptide(L)'
;MMRKLICSALVLLTLCLPVRAAESVPVQVDGYPLEGPAFLEDGVTYVPLRELLEALGGWDLRWDPDSRTAVSDALGLAADPAANLVTIGETAFPGTVEVWQGRTYVPLRLVSEALGASACWDPWMRGAAVTSPDAPRDAMDFYWLSRVIFAESGGEPLEGQIAVGNVVLNRVDHAQFPDSVPAVVFDCADAVQFEPVANGTIYQTPSDSAMEAARRALDGENTAGDALYFYAPALSQGAWVNASRTFELAIGCHRFYS
;
A
#
# COMPACT_ATOMS: atom_id res chain seq x y z
N MET A 1 -6.92 -74.35 -30.38
CA MET A 1 -6.15 -73.70 -29.30
C MET A 1 -6.23 -72.19 -29.50
N MET A 2 -7.17 -71.48 -28.88
CA MET A 2 -7.33 -70.03 -28.97
C MET A 2 -6.73 -69.38 -27.70
N ARG A 3 -5.64 -68.63 -27.88
CA ARG A 3 -5.04 -67.82 -26.80
C ARG A 3 -5.85 -66.55 -26.67
N LYS A 4 -6.52 -66.37 -25.52
CA LYS A 4 -7.16 -65.12 -25.10
C LYS A 4 -6.07 -64.14 -24.63
N LEU A 5 -5.89 -63.02 -25.36
CA LEU A 5 -5.14 -61.87 -24.89
C LEU A 5 -6.03 -61.11 -23.93
N ILE A 6 -5.59 -60.98 -22.68
CA ILE A 6 -6.19 -60.09 -21.67
C ILE A 6 -5.42 -58.77 -21.79
N CYS A 7 -6.08 -57.75 -22.36
CA CYS A 7 -5.60 -56.36 -22.32
C CYS A 7 -5.96 -55.75 -20.95
N SER A 8 -4.96 -55.62 -20.07
CA SER A 8 -5.12 -54.83 -18.84
C SER A 8 -5.02 -53.35 -19.18
N ALA A 9 -6.13 -52.64 -19.14
CA ALA A 9 -6.15 -51.20 -19.24
C ALA A 9 -5.72 -50.59 -17.89
N LEU A 10 -4.53 -49.99 -17.86
CA LEU A 10 -4.05 -49.23 -16.74
C LEU A 10 -4.75 -47.86 -16.75
N VAL A 11 -5.74 -47.65 -15.91
CA VAL A 11 -6.37 -46.35 -15.70
C VAL A 11 -5.43 -45.51 -14.85
N LEU A 12 -4.72 -44.57 -15.48
CA LEU A 12 -3.96 -43.53 -14.79
C LEU A 12 -4.97 -42.54 -14.21
N LEU A 13 -5.24 -42.63 -12.92
CA LEU A 13 -6.01 -41.65 -12.17
C LEU A 13 -5.08 -40.44 -11.94
N THR A 14 -5.12 -39.44 -12.82
CA THR A 14 -4.49 -38.15 -12.55
C THR A 14 -5.29 -37.48 -11.44
N LEU A 15 -4.76 -37.48 -10.22
CA LEU A 15 -5.20 -36.58 -9.16
C LEU A 15 -4.89 -35.14 -9.61
N CYS A 16 -5.89 -34.48 -10.17
CA CYS A 16 -5.88 -33.02 -10.22
C CYS A 16 -6.03 -32.52 -8.79
N LEU A 17 -4.90 -32.26 -8.12
CA LEU A 17 -4.91 -31.43 -6.93
C LEU A 17 -5.44 -30.05 -7.36
N PRO A 18 -6.39 -29.45 -6.64
CA PRO A 18 -6.80 -28.10 -6.94
C PRO A 18 -5.56 -27.21 -6.82
N VAL A 19 -5.16 -26.60 -7.93
CA VAL A 19 -4.18 -25.52 -7.90
C VAL A 19 -4.90 -24.39 -7.20
N ARG A 20 -4.56 -24.15 -5.95
CA ARG A 20 -5.02 -23.01 -5.18
C ARG A 20 -4.42 -21.79 -5.85
N ALA A 21 -5.25 -21.01 -6.51
CA ALA A 21 -4.83 -19.77 -7.15
C ALA A 21 -4.79 -18.69 -6.06
N ALA A 22 -3.64 -18.55 -5.42
CA ALA A 22 -3.39 -17.39 -4.57
C ALA A 22 -3.39 -16.13 -5.44
N GLU A 23 -4.18 -15.12 -5.07
CA GLU A 23 -4.25 -13.85 -5.78
C GLU A 23 -3.05 -12.99 -5.37
N SER A 24 -2.24 -12.55 -6.33
CA SER A 24 -1.17 -11.59 -6.06
C SER A 24 -1.78 -10.24 -5.66
N VAL A 25 -1.35 -9.69 -4.54
CA VAL A 25 -1.84 -8.41 -4.01
C VAL A 25 -0.68 -7.46 -3.72
N PRO A 26 -0.83 -6.16 -3.98
CA PRO A 26 0.15 -5.18 -3.57
C PRO A 26 0.15 -5.04 -2.04
N VAL A 27 1.33 -4.80 -1.49
CA VAL A 27 1.51 -4.46 -0.08
C VAL A 27 2.43 -3.26 0.01
N GLN A 28 2.12 -2.34 0.92
CA GLN A 28 2.99 -1.21 1.22
C GLN A 28 3.25 -1.14 2.74
N VAL A 29 4.43 -0.65 3.11
CA VAL A 29 4.85 -0.36 4.48
C VAL A 29 5.28 1.09 4.52
N ASP A 30 4.68 1.89 5.41
CA ASP A 30 4.94 3.33 5.57
C ASP A 30 4.84 4.14 4.27
N GLY A 31 3.95 3.71 3.36
CA GLY A 31 3.73 4.34 2.05
C GLY A 31 4.65 3.86 0.94
N TYR A 32 5.61 2.98 1.22
CA TYR A 32 6.54 2.40 0.24
C TYR A 32 6.13 0.97 -0.13
N PRO A 33 6.20 0.59 -1.42
CA PRO A 33 5.90 -0.78 -1.82
C PRO A 33 6.80 -1.79 -1.09
N LEU A 34 6.20 -2.88 -0.58
CA LEU A 34 6.95 -3.99 -0.03
C LEU A 34 7.61 -4.78 -1.17
N GLU A 35 8.88 -5.05 -1.02
CA GLU A 35 9.62 -5.87 -1.97
C GLU A 35 9.16 -7.34 -1.92
N GLY A 36 9.15 -7.99 -3.09
CA GLY A 36 8.81 -9.40 -3.21
C GLY A 36 7.30 -9.67 -3.39
N PRO A 37 6.96 -10.91 -3.76
CA PRO A 37 5.58 -11.29 -4.04
C PRO A 37 4.78 -11.50 -2.75
N ALA A 38 3.64 -10.81 -2.65
CA ALA A 38 2.63 -11.06 -1.63
C ALA A 38 1.38 -11.65 -2.28
N PHE A 39 0.61 -12.44 -1.54
CA PHE A 39 -0.60 -13.07 -2.05
C PHE A 39 -1.72 -13.10 -1.01
N LEU A 40 -2.95 -13.07 -1.50
CA LEU A 40 -4.16 -13.22 -0.71
C LEU A 40 -4.69 -14.65 -0.86
N GLU A 41 -4.90 -15.34 0.25
CA GLU A 41 -5.46 -16.67 0.29
C GLU A 41 -6.42 -16.79 1.47
N ASP A 42 -7.65 -17.21 1.22
CA ASP A 42 -8.72 -17.36 2.23
C ASP A 42 -8.92 -16.11 3.12
N GLY A 43 -8.75 -14.91 2.53
CA GLY A 43 -8.89 -13.64 3.23
C GLY A 43 -7.67 -13.23 4.08
N VAL A 44 -6.57 -13.96 3.99
CA VAL A 44 -5.30 -13.67 4.68
C VAL A 44 -4.26 -13.24 3.67
N THR A 45 -3.63 -12.10 3.90
CA THR A 45 -2.49 -11.63 3.10
C THR A 45 -1.21 -12.25 3.65
N TYR A 46 -0.49 -12.97 2.79
CA TYR A 46 0.81 -13.57 3.09
C TYR A 46 1.93 -12.77 2.45
N VAL A 47 2.99 -12.55 3.21
CA VAL A 47 4.18 -11.81 2.76
C VAL A 47 5.45 -12.58 3.08
N PRO A 48 6.53 -12.35 2.32
CA PRO A 48 7.82 -12.89 2.67
C PRO A 48 8.31 -12.24 3.96
N LEU A 49 8.63 -13.06 4.97
CA LEU A 49 8.98 -12.59 6.31
C LEU A 49 10.22 -11.68 6.31
N ARG A 50 11.24 -12.00 5.51
CA ARG A 50 12.47 -11.18 5.42
C ARG A 50 12.15 -9.76 4.99
N GLU A 51 11.44 -9.64 3.89
CA GLU A 51 11.11 -8.35 3.29
C GLU A 51 10.23 -7.52 4.22
N LEU A 52 9.32 -8.16 4.96
CA LEU A 52 8.50 -7.48 5.98
C LEU A 52 9.37 -6.96 7.14
N LEU A 53 10.28 -7.78 7.66
CA LEU A 53 11.15 -7.37 8.76
C LEU A 53 12.12 -6.27 8.34
N GLU A 54 12.67 -6.35 7.13
CA GLU A 54 13.50 -5.29 6.55
C GLU A 54 12.74 -3.97 6.42
N ALA A 55 11.49 -4.01 5.98
CA ALA A 55 10.66 -2.81 5.83
C ALA A 55 10.26 -2.20 7.19
N LEU A 56 10.01 -3.03 8.21
CA LEU A 56 9.56 -2.57 9.52
C LEU A 56 10.68 -2.07 10.45
N GLY A 57 11.93 -2.43 10.20
CA GLY A 57 13.01 -2.00 11.11
C GLY A 57 14.41 -2.52 10.77
N GLY A 58 14.56 -3.23 9.64
CA GLY A 58 15.87 -3.70 9.18
C GLY A 58 16.45 -4.85 10.00
N TRP A 59 15.58 -5.69 10.60
CA TRP A 59 16.03 -6.82 11.40
C TRP A 59 16.56 -7.96 10.53
N ASP A 60 17.59 -8.65 11.02
CA ASP A 60 18.15 -9.84 10.39
C ASP A 60 17.18 -11.03 10.46
N LEU A 61 17.23 -11.86 9.44
CA LEU A 61 16.51 -13.13 9.40
C LEU A 61 17.41 -14.22 8.85
N ARG A 62 17.55 -15.33 9.58
CA ARG A 62 18.30 -16.51 9.13
C ARG A 62 17.40 -17.75 9.14
N TRP A 63 17.75 -18.72 8.32
CA TRP A 63 17.16 -20.07 8.40
C TRP A 63 17.98 -20.93 9.34
N ASP A 64 17.32 -21.54 10.31
CA ASP A 64 17.91 -22.55 11.17
C ASP A 64 17.62 -23.95 10.60
N PRO A 65 18.65 -24.67 10.10
CA PRO A 65 18.44 -25.98 9.48
C PRO A 65 18.12 -27.09 10.49
N ASP A 66 18.48 -26.94 11.75
CA ASP A 66 18.26 -27.96 12.79
C ASP A 66 16.80 -27.95 13.26
N SER A 67 16.27 -26.78 13.57
CA SER A 67 14.86 -26.60 13.91
C SER A 67 13.96 -26.44 12.68
N ARG A 68 14.52 -26.18 11.50
CA ARG A 68 13.80 -25.88 10.25
C ARG A 68 12.85 -24.68 10.38
N THR A 69 13.31 -23.65 11.06
CA THR A 69 12.56 -22.41 11.32
C THR A 69 13.31 -21.21 10.75
N ALA A 70 12.53 -20.13 10.41
CA ALA A 70 13.12 -18.83 10.13
C ALA A 70 13.22 -18.06 11.45
N VAL A 71 14.41 -17.54 11.81
CA VAL A 71 14.64 -16.90 13.10
C VAL A 71 15.29 -15.54 12.95
N SER A 72 14.85 -14.60 13.79
CA SER A 72 15.51 -13.32 14.07
C SER A 72 15.88 -13.30 15.55
N ASP A 73 17.19 -13.33 15.83
CA ASP A 73 17.69 -13.33 17.20
C ASP A 73 17.44 -11.98 17.90
N ALA A 74 17.51 -10.89 17.14
CA ALA A 74 17.26 -9.53 17.65
C ALA A 74 15.83 -9.34 18.15
N LEU A 75 14.83 -9.96 17.49
CA LEU A 75 13.42 -9.90 17.87
C LEU A 75 12.99 -11.04 18.80
N GLY A 76 13.85 -12.07 19.00
CA GLY A 76 13.42 -13.33 19.57
C GLY A 76 12.28 -13.99 18.76
N LEU A 77 12.30 -13.78 17.42
CA LEU A 77 11.27 -14.29 16.53
C LEU A 77 11.66 -15.65 15.97
N ALA A 78 10.73 -16.59 15.97
CA ALA A 78 10.84 -17.83 15.20
C ALA A 78 9.55 -18.12 14.45
N ALA A 79 9.65 -18.40 13.15
CA ALA A 79 8.53 -18.82 12.31
C ALA A 79 8.72 -20.30 11.93
N ASP A 80 7.84 -21.14 12.43
CA ASP A 80 7.88 -22.61 12.29
C ASP A 80 6.81 -23.10 11.30
N PRO A 81 7.22 -23.54 10.10
CA PRO A 81 6.29 -24.09 9.11
C PRO A 81 5.65 -25.42 9.53
N ALA A 82 6.34 -26.23 10.36
CA ALA A 82 5.81 -27.53 10.77
C ALA A 82 4.73 -27.40 11.84
N ALA A 83 4.88 -26.41 12.73
CA ALA A 83 3.91 -26.12 13.77
C ALA A 83 2.84 -25.12 13.35
N ASN A 84 2.99 -24.42 12.20
CA ASN A 84 2.17 -23.27 11.82
C ASN A 84 2.13 -22.22 12.93
N LEU A 85 3.29 -21.81 13.38
CA LEU A 85 3.44 -20.98 14.57
C LEU A 85 4.51 -19.92 14.33
N VAL A 86 4.19 -18.68 14.69
CA VAL A 86 5.17 -17.60 14.86
C VAL A 86 5.31 -17.31 16.34
N THR A 87 6.53 -17.30 16.87
CA THR A 87 6.81 -16.87 18.25
C THR A 87 7.60 -15.57 18.22
N ILE A 88 7.31 -14.67 19.15
CA ILE A 88 8.05 -13.42 19.38
C ILE A 88 8.23 -13.28 20.90
N GLY A 89 9.47 -13.35 21.34
CA GLY A 89 9.77 -13.47 22.75
C GLY A 89 9.13 -14.71 23.37
N GLU A 90 8.29 -14.52 24.40
CA GLU A 90 7.55 -15.62 25.07
C GLU A 90 6.12 -15.82 24.50
N THR A 91 5.72 -15.00 23.53
CA THR A 91 4.36 -15.03 22.99
C THR A 91 4.30 -15.87 21.72
N ALA A 92 3.34 -16.77 21.64
CA ALA A 92 3.09 -17.63 20.49
C ALA A 92 1.83 -17.18 19.74
N PHE A 93 1.96 -17.03 18.44
CA PHE A 93 0.90 -16.60 17.53
C PHE A 93 0.62 -17.73 16.53
N PRO A 94 -0.49 -18.48 16.70
CA PRO A 94 -0.90 -19.49 15.70
C PRO A 94 -1.24 -18.83 14.37
N GLY A 95 -0.66 -19.34 13.30
CA GLY A 95 -0.91 -18.87 11.95
C GLY A 95 -0.11 -19.67 10.94
N THR A 96 -0.65 -19.85 9.75
CA THR A 96 0.01 -20.62 8.70
C THR A 96 1.36 -20.01 8.34
N VAL A 97 2.39 -20.82 8.37
CA VAL A 97 3.74 -20.46 7.95
C VAL A 97 4.13 -21.36 6.78
N GLU A 98 4.42 -20.78 5.63
CA GLU A 98 4.75 -21.55 4.44
C GLU A 98 6.17 -21.24 3.96
N VAL A 99 6.84 -22.29 3.43
CA VAL A 99 8.12 -22.11 2.71
C VAL A 99 7.87 -22.37 1.24
N TRP A 100 8.00 -21.33 0.45
CA TRP A 100 7.81 -21.39 -1.00
C TRP A 100 8.93 -20.64 -1.72
N GLN A 101 9.51 -21.29 -2.72
CA GLN A 101 10.63 -20.74 -3.51
C GLN A 101 11.79 -20.18 -2.66
N GLY A 102 12.09 -20.85 -1.53
CA GLY A 102 13.19 -20.45 -0.63
C GLY A 102 12.89 -19.23 0.26
N ARG A 103 11.63 -18.77 0.31
CA ARG A 103 11.15 -17.72 1.21
C ARG A 103 10.19 -18.30 2.24
N THR A 104 10.23 -17.74 3.44
CA THR A 104 9.24 -18.03 4.49
C THR A 104 8.14 -16.99 4.42
N TYR A 105 6.92 -17.44 4.20
CA TYR A 105 5.72 -16.61 4.15
C TYR A 105 4.96 -16.69 5.47
N VAL A 106 4.47 -15.55 5.92
CA VAL A 106 3.71 -15.41 7.15
C VAL A 106 2.46 -14.54 6.93
N PRO A 107 1.41 -14.70 7.75
CA PRO A 107 0.27 -13.78 7.74
C PRO A 107 0.72 -12.36 8.08
N LEU A 108 0.51 -11.42 7.16
CA LEU A 108 0.96 -10.02 7.28
C LEU A 108 0.50 -9.39 8.60
N ARG A 109 -0.81 -9.37 8.83
CA ARG A 109 -1.40 -8.73 10.01
C ARG A 109 -0.86 -9.31 11.31
N LEU A 110 -0.78 -10.63 11.41
CA LEU A 110 -0.31 -11.32 12.60
C LEU A 110 1.08 -10.83 13.01
N VAL A 111 2.03 -10.85 12.06
CA VAL A 111 3.42 -10.46 12.36
C VAL A 111 3.55 -8.96 12.56
N SER A 112 2.90 -8.15 11.74
CA SER A 112 2.93 -6.69 11.89
C SER A 112 2.40 -6.24 13.25
N GLU A 113 1.21 -6.72 13.65
CA GLU A 113 0.62 -6.36 14.95
C GLU A 113 1.42 -6.90 16.14
N ALA A 114 2.00 -8.09 16.03
CA ALA A 114 2.87 -8.64 17.06
C ALA A 114 4.16 -7.84 17.25
N LEU A 115 4.59 -7.10 16.22
CA LEU A 115 5.72 -6.16 16.26
C LEU A 115 5.28 -4.73 16.59
N GLY A 116 4.00 -4.51 16.92
CA GLY A 116 3.45 -3.21 17.28
C GLY A 116 3.07 -2.30 16.12
N ALA A 117 3.18 -2.77 14.86
CA ALA A 117 2.70 -2.07 13.68
C ALA A 117 1.17 -2.24 13.52
N SER A 118 0.53 -1.36 12.77
CA SER A 118 -0.86 -1.53 12.34
C SER A 118 -0.92 -2.06 10.92
N ALA A 119 -1.91 -2.94 10.62
CA ALA A 119 -2.12 -3.46 9.27
C ALA A 119 -3.60 -3.37 8.88
N CYS A 120 -3.87 -2.75 7.73
CA CYS A 120 -5.23 -2.60 7.21
C CYS A 120 -5.30 -2.99 5.72
N TRP A 121 -6.53 -3.22 5.25
CA TRP A 121 -6.81 -3.41 3.84
C TRP A 121 -7.09 -2.05 3.20
N ASP A 122 -6.40 -1.76 2.11
CA ASP A 122 -6.65 -0.59 1.28
C ASP A 122 -7.54 -1.00 0.10
N PRO A 123 -8.82 -0.58 0.08
CA PRO A 123 -9.75 -0.95 -0.98
C PRO A 123 -9.42 -0.32 -2.33
N TRP A 124 -8.77 0.84 -2.36
CA TRP A 124 -8.40 1.55 -3.59
C TRP A 124 -7.15 0.94 -4.23
N MET A 125 -6.16 0.57 -3.44
CA MET A 125 -4.99 -0.19 -3.90
C MET A 125 -5.36 -1.66 -4.18
N ARG A 126 -6.45 -2.16 -3.58
CA ARG A 126 -6.82 -3.59 -3.51
C ARG A 126 -5.68 -4.43 -2.94
N GLY A 127 -5.14 -3.97 -1.84
CA GLY A 127 -3.96 -4.52 -1.21
C GLY A 127 -3.89 -4.20 0.28
N ALA A 128 -2.78 -4.48 0.91
CA ALA A 128 -2.59 -4.23 2.33
C ALA A 128 -1.61 -3.07 2.60
N ALA A 129 -1.96 -2.24 3.58
CA ALA A 129 -1.11 -1.16 4.08
C ALA A 129 -0.67 -1.46 5.51
N VAL A 130 0.59 -1.21 5.80
CA VAL A 130 1.18 -1.36 7.13
C VAL A 130 1.80 -0.03 7.54
N THR A 131 1.48 0.41 8.75
CA THR A 131 2.12 1.57 9.39
C THR A 131 2.98 1.05 10.54
N SER A 132 4.28 1.34 10.48
CA SER A 132 5.24 0.96 11.54
C SER A 132 4.92 1.64 12.86
N PRO A 133 5.33 1.09 14.02
CA PRO A 133 5.04 1.69 15.33
C PRO A 133 5.57 3.11 15.48
N ASP A 134 6.73 3.38 14.91
CA ASP A 134 7.43 4.66 14.99
C ASP A 134 7.30 5.48 13.70
N ALA A 135 6.39 5.11 12.79
CA ALA A 135 6.16 5.86 11.57
C ALA A 135 5.68 7.29 11.90
N PRO A 136 6.32 8.33 11.34
CA PRO A 136 5.97 9.72 11.65
C PRO A 136 4.60 10.13 11.08
N ARG A 137 4.01 9.30 10.21
CA ARG A 137 2.74 9.58 9.54
C ARG A 137 2.03 8.29 9.14
N ASP A 138 0.72 8.38 8.89
CA ASP A 138 -0.06 7.25 8.40
C ASP A 138 0.41 6.80 7.01
N ALA A 139 0.53 5.49 6.83
CA ALA A 139 1.04 4.89 5.60
C ALA A 139 0.11 5.11 4.40
N MET A 140 -1.22 5.05 4.59
CA MET A 140 -2.18 5.27 3.51
C MET A 140 -2.24 6.75 3.11
N ASP A 141 -2.16 7.66 4.06
CA ASP A 141 -2.15 9.10 3.77
C ASP A 141 -0.92 9.47 2.95
N PHE A 142 0.26 9.02 3.35
CA PHE A 142 1.49 9.29 2.59
C PHE A 142 1.47 8.61 1.21
N TYR A 143 1.00 7.37 1.13
CA TYR A 143 0.90 6.62 -0.13
C TYR A 143 0.03 7.34 -1.17
N TRP A 144 -1.18 7.77 -0.80
CA TRP A 144 -2.11 8.39 -1.73
C TRP A 144 -1.82 9.86 -1.96
N LEU A 145 -1.35 10.59 -0.94
CA LEU A 145 -0.97 12.00 -1.11
C LEU A 145 0.18 12.15 -2.10
N SER A 146 1.22 11.31 -1.99
CA SER A 146 2.35 11.37 -2.92
C SER A 146 1.96 11.08 -4.37
N ARG A 147 0.99 10.19 -4.57
CA ARG A 147 0.48 9.82 -5.90
C ARG A 147 -0.39 10.90 -6.53
N VAL A 148 -1.29 11.50 -5.78
CA VAL A 148 -2.12 12.58 -6.30
C VAL A 148 -1.27 13.82 -6.61
N ILE A 149 -0.31 14.15 -5.76
CA ILE A 149 0.66 15.23 -6.03
C ILE A 149 1.43 14.95 -7.32
N PHE A 150 1.94 13.73 -7.49
CA PHE A 150 2.67 13.35 -8.70
C PHE A 150 1.80 13.48 -9.96
N ALA A 151 0.59 12.95 -9.91
CA ALA A 151 -0.30 12.90 -11.06
C ALA A 151 -0.85 14.28 -11.46
N GLU A 152 -1.09 15.17 -10.49
CA GLU A 152 -1.63 16.52 -10.72
C GLU A 152 -0.54 17.56 -10.96
N SER A 153 0.61 17.44 -10.33
CA SER A 153 1.62 18.50 -10.29
C SER A 153 3.07 18.01 -10.41
N GLY A 154 3.32 16.81 -10.92
CA GLY A 154 4.67 16.25 -11.01
C GLY A 154 5.67 17.08 -11.85
N GLY A 155 5.19 17.96 -12.74
CA GLY A 155 6.00 18.90 -13.51
C GLY A 155 6.17 20.29 -12.86
N GLU A 156 5.51 20.54 -11.72
CA GLU A 156 5.56 21.81 -11.02
C GLU A 156 6.80 21.92 -10.12
N PRO A 157 7.21 23.14 -9.75
CA PRO A 157 8.19 23.35 -8.68
C PRO A 157 7.73 22.68 -7.37
N LEU A 158 8.68 22.29 -6.51
CA LEU A 158 8.39 21.62 -5.24
C LEU A 158 7.34 22.37 -4.39
N GLU A 159 7.42 23.70 -4.33
CA GLU A 159 6.43 24.56 -3.67
C GLU A 159 5.00 24.35 -4.24
N GLY A 160 4.86 24.23 -5.56
CA GLY A 160 3.58 23.95 -6.23
C GLY A 160 3.06 22.54 -5.96
N GLN A 161 3.97 21.57 -5.88
CA GLN A 161 3.64 20.21 -5.50
C GLN A 161 3.15 20.13 -4.04
N ILE A 162 3.80 20.85 -3.10
CA ILE A 162 3.35 20.98 -1.71
C ILE A 162 1.97 21.64 -1.67
N ALA A 163 1.75 22.69 -2.44
CA ALA A 163 0.47 23.39 -2.49
C ALA A 163 -0.69 22.48 -2.94
N VAL A 164 -0.48 21.60 -3.92
CA VAL A 164 -1.48 20.60 -4.31
C VAL A 164 -1.74 19.63 -3.16
N GLY A 165 -0.71 19.18 -2.45
CA GLY A 165 -0.85 18.37 -1.23
C GLY A 165 -1.64 19.09 -0.15
N ASN A 166 -1.38 20.36 0.09
CA ASN A 166 -2.11 21.17 1.06
C ASN A 166 -3.60 21.30 0.73
N VAL A 167 -3.98 21.44 -0.56
CA VAL A 167 -5.40 21.44 -0.95
C VAL A 167 -6.08 20.13 -0.52
N VAL A 168 -5.43 18.99 -0.70
CA VAL A 168 -5.98 17.70 -0.25
C VAL A 168 -6.13 17.69 1.29
N LEU A 169 -5.11 18.11 2.03
CA LEU A 169 -5.15 18.15 3.49
C LEU A 169 -6.15 19.17 4.03
N ASN A 170 -6.23 20.36 3.42
CA ASN A 170 -7.26 21.35 3.77
C ASN A 170 -8.68 20.80 3.56
N ARG A 171 -8.89 19.96 2.53
CA ARG A 171 -10.19 19.28 2.32
C ARG A 171 -10.46 18.26 3.41
N VAL A 172 -9.47 17.48 3.85
CA VAL A 172 -9.61 16.52 4.97
C VAL A 172 -10.07 17.23 6.23
N ASP A 173 -9.56 18.44 6.49
CA ASP A 173 -9.90 19.24 7.66
C ASP A 173 -11.22 20.03 7.50
N HIS A 174 -11.80 20.06 6.30
CA HIS A 174 -12.96 20.88 6.01
C HIS A 174 -14.28 20.06 5.99
N ALA A 175 -15.28 20.47 6.77
CA ALA A 175 -16.52 19.73 7.01
C ALA A 175 -17.37 19.36 5.76
N GLN A 176 -17.07 19.94 4.59
CA GLN A 176 -17.77 19.64 3.32
C GLN A 176 -17.13 18.49 2.53
N PHE A 177 -15.99 17.99 2.98
CA PHE A 177 -15.23 16.93 2.29
C PHE A 177 -15.07 15.71 3.20
N PRO A 178 -14.66 14.56 2.65
CA PRO A 178 -14.30 13.39 3.44
C PRO A 178 -13.13 13.67 4.40
N ASP A 179 -13.03 12.86 5.46
CA ASP A 179 -12.15 13.05 6.62
C ASP A 179 -10.82 12.27 6.56
N SER A 180 -10.42 11.80 5.38
CA SER A 180 -9.13 11.13 5.17
C SER A 180 -8.57 11.39 3.77
N VAL A 181 -7.24 11.36 3.63
CA VAL A 181 -6.57 11.60 2.34
C VAL A 181 -7.11 10.67 1.24
N PRO A 182 -7.16 9.33 1.43
CA PRO A 182 -7.70 8.48 0.37
C PRO A 182 -9.18 8.76 0.07
N ALA A 183 -9.99 9.07 1.08
CA ALA A 183 -11.40 9.38 0.85
C ALA A 183 -11.60 10.70 0.07
N VAL A 184 -10.77 11.72 0.30
CA VAL A 184 -10.76 12.96 -0.51
C VAL A 184 -10.27 12.69 -1.92
N VAL A 185 -9.21 11.91 -2.10
CA VAL A 185 -8.63 11.60 -3.42
C VAL A 185 -9.61 10.84 -4.29
N PHE A 186 -10.30 9.86 -3.73
CA PHE A 186 -11.25 9.00 -4.44
C PHE A 186 -12.71 9.46 -4.33
N ASP A 187 -12.96 10.67 -3.82
CA ASP A 187 -14.31 11.23 -3.78
C ASP A 187 -14.89 11.37 -5.19
N CYS A 188 -16.05 10.78 -5.40
CA CYS A 188 -16.82 10.82 -6.63
C CYS A 188 -18.33 11.03 -6.39
N ALA A 189 -18.71 11.51 -5.19
CA ALA A 189 -20.11 11.64 -4.81
C ALA A 189 -20.89 12.57 -5.76
N ASP A 190 -20.33 13.73 -6.11
CA ASP A 190 -20.92 14.65 -7.08
C ASP A 190 -20.25 14.56 -8.45
N ALA A 191 -18.93 14.40 -8.47
CA ALA A 191 -18.10 14.21 -9.66
C ALA A 191 -16.71 13.71 -9.24
N VAL A 192 -15.98 13.08 -10.14
CA VAL A 192 -14.57 12.74 -9.90
C VAL A 192 -13.79 14.02 -9.61
N GLN A 193 -13.19 14.10 -8.42
CA GLN A 193 -12.50 15.31 -7.96
C GLN A 193 -11.12 15.48 -8.58
N PHE A 194 -10.44 14.36 -8.86
CA PHE A 194 -9.10 14.31 -9.43
C PHE A 194 -9.11 13.46 -10.70
N GLU A 195 -8.79 14.08 -11.85
CA GLU A 195 -8.76 13.38 -13.14
C GLU A 195 -7.87 12.13 -13.14
N PRO A 196 -6.73 12.10 -12.46
CA PRO A 196 -5.90 10.90 -12.30
C PRO A 196 -6.61 9.66 -11.78
N VAL A 197 -7.66 9.81 -11.00
CA VAL A 197 -8.49 8.67 -10.53
C VAL A 197 -9.29 8.08 -11.70
N ALA A 198 -9.87 8.94 -12.55
CA ALA A 198 -10.67 8.49 -13.69
C ALA A 198 -9.82 7.85 -14.80
N ASN A 199 -8.63 8.38 -15.06
CA ASN A 199 -7.75 7.90 -16.14
C ASN A 199 -6.72 6.85 -15.68
N GLY A 200 -6.65 6.55 -14.37
CA GLY A 200 -5.76 5.53 -13.79
C GLY A 200 -4.32 5.99 -13.52
N THR A 201 -3.96 7.25 -13.82
CA THR A 201 -2.59 7.75 -13.57
C THR A 201 -2.27 7.85 -12.09
N ILE A 202 -3.27 7.87 -11.20
CA ILE A 202 -3.12 7.83 -9.74
C ILE A 202 -2.34 6.59 -9.26
N TYR A 203 -2.31 5.50 -10.03
CA TYR A 203 -1.60 4.27 -9.68
C TYR A 203 -0.14 4.24 -10.14
N GLN A 204 0.35 5.30 -10.78
CA GLN A 204 1.76 5.40 -11.17
C GLN A 204 2.65 5.59 -9.92
N THR A 205 3.90 5.14 -10.03
CA THR A 205 4.91 5.38 -9.00
C THR A 205 5.24 6.86 -8.94
N PRO A 206 5.11 7.52 -7.78
CA PRO A 206 5.44 8.92 -7.64
C PRO A 206 6.95 9.17 -7.77
N SER A 207 7.31 10.36 -8.20
CA SER A 207 8.71 10.82 -8.22
C SER A 207 9.20 11.12 -6.80
N ASP A 208 10.53 11.14 -6.62
CA ASP A 208 11.14 11.55 -5.34
C ASP A 208 10.70 12.96 -4.91
N SER A 209 10.50 13.87 -5.88
CA SER A 209 9.99 15.23 -5.62
C SER A 209 8.56 15.20 -5.08
N ALA A 210 7.68 14.35 -5.63
CA ALA A 210 6.30 14.24 -5.15
C ALA A 210 6.22 13.56 -3.77
N MET A 211 7.08 12.57 -3.51
CA MET A 211 7.19 11.97 -2.18
C MET A 211 7.72 12.98 -1.15
N GLU A 212 8.72 13.79 -1.51
CA GLU A 212 9.22 14.88 -0.65
C GLU A 212 8.14 15.93 -0.39
N ALA A 213 7.36 16.32 -1.42
CA ALA A 213 6.24 17.24 -1.26
C ALA A 213 5.17 16.70 -0.31
N ALA A 214 4.78 15.42 -0.47
CA ALA A 214 3.82 14.77 0.41
C ALA A 214 4.33 14.72 1.86
N ARG A 215 5.60 14.35 2.06
CA ARG A 215 6.22 14.34 3.38
C ARG A 215 6.15 15.71 4.04
N ARG A 216 6.57 16.78 3.34
CA ARG A 216 6.58 18.15 3.86
C ARG A 216 5.19 18.67 4.16
N ALA A 217 4.21 18.39 3.29
CA ALA A 217 2.82 18.77 3.52
C ALA A 217 2.25 18.07 4.78
N LEU A 218 2.47 16.76 4.93
CA LEU A 218 2.06 16.00 6.14
C LEU A 218 2.80 16.44 7.40
N ASP A 219 4.02 16.94 7.29
CA ASP A 219 4.78 17.54 8.40
C ASP A 219 4.30 18.96 8.74
N GLY A 220 3.27 19.48 8.06
CA GLY A 220 2.63 20.75 8.36
C GLY A 220 3.13 21.94 7.52
N GLU A 221 4.00 21.73 6.51
CA GLU A 221 4.35 22.80 5.59
C GLU A 221 3.15 23.16 4.72
N ASN A 222 2.76 24.45 4.74
CA ASN A 222 1.62 24.94 3.99
C ASN A 222 2.04 26.11 3.09
N THR A 223 1.98 25.87 1.77
CA THR A 223 2.27 26.85 0.73
C THR A 223 1.00 27.32 0.00
N ALA A 224 -0.15 26.70 0.25
CA ALA A 224 -1.43 27.00 -0.39
C ALA A 224 -2.39 27.82 0.50
N GLY A 225 -2.04 28.11 1.76
CA GLY A 225 -2.96 28.72 2.73
C GLY A 225 -4.20 27.85 2.93
N ASP A 226 -5.38 28.47 2.90
CA ASP A 226 -6.67 27.78 3.12
C ASP A 226 -7.34 27.30 1.81
N ALA A 227 -6.58 27.20 0.71
CA ALA A 227 -7.12 26.83 -0.59
C ALA A 227 -7.73 25.42 -0.57
N LEU A 228 -8.93 25.33 -1.14
CA LEU A 228 -9.69 24.07 -1.30
C LEU A 228 -9.78 23.64 -2.76
N TYR A 229 -9.41 24.52 -3.70
CA TYR A 229 -9.50 24.28 -5.14
C TYR A 229 -8.26 24.78 -5.86
N PHE A 230 -7.91 24.11 -6.94
CA PHE A 230 -6.88 24.58 -7.86
C PHE A 230 -7.21 24.19 -9.30
N TYR A 231 -6.61 24.88 -10.25
CA TYR A 231 -6.62 24.46 -11.66
C TYR A 231 -5.44 25.10 -12.41
N ALA A 232 -5.08 24.49 -13.55
CA ALA A 232 -4.08 25.02 -14.48
C ALA A 232 -4.78 25.80 -15.61
N PRO A 233 -4.62 27.15 -15.73
CA PRO A 233 -5.27 27.94 -16.78
C PRO A 233 -4.95 27.53 -18.20
N ALA A 234 -3.81 26.89 -18.44
CA ALA A 234 -3.43 26.38 -19.75
C ALA A 234 -4.26 25.16 -20.19
N LEU A 235 -4.81 24.40 -19.22
CA LEU A 235 -5.55 23.15 -19.45
C LEU A 235 -7.06 23.32 -19.30
N SER A 236 -7.51 24.31 -18.53
CA SER A 236 -8.92 24.54 -18.24
C SER A 236 -9.22 26.04 -18.15
N GLN A 237 -10.43 26.44 -18.55
CA GLN A 237 -10.88 27.83 -18.35
C GLN A 237 -11.18 28.15 -16.89
N GLY A 238 -11.38 27.16 -16.04
CA GLY A 238 -11.71 27.33 -14.61
C GLY A 238 -12.96 28.20 -14.38
N ALA A 239 -13.92 28.18 -15.32
CA ALA A 239 -15.05 29.14 -15.34
C ALA A 239 -15.85 29.11 -14.04
N TRP A 240 -16.14 27.91 -13.53
CA TRP A 240 -16.87 27.75 -12.28
C TRP A 240 -16.07 28.24 -11.08
N VAL A 241 -14.81 27.84 -10.94
CA VAL A 241 -13.94 28.22 -9.82
C VAL A 241 -13.76 29.74 -9.79
N ASN A 242 -13.44 30.36 -10.95
CA ASN A 242 -13.28 31.81 -11.05
C ASN A 242 -14.56 32.59 -10.71
N ALA A 243 -15.75 32.02 -10.96
CA ALA A 243 -17.02 32.69 -10.70
C ALA A 243 -17.54 32.50 -9.26
N SER A 244 -17.13 31.44 -8.57
CA SER A 244 -17.74 31.02 -7.31
C SER A 244 -16.77 30.91 -6.12
N ARG A 245 -15.46 31.10 -6.33
CA ARG A 245 -14.41 30.92 -5.30
C ARG A 245 -13.51 32.15 -5.24
N THR A 246 -12.88 32.33 -4.07
CA THR A 246 -11.95 33.44 -3.86
C THR A 246 -10.55 33.03 -4.33
N PHE A 247 -9.96 33.82 -5.20
CA PHE A 247 -8.55 33.61 -5.61
C PHE A 247 -7.61 33.89 -4.45
N GLU A 248 -6.73 32.96 -4.12
CA GLU A 248 -5.73 33.09 -3.06
C GLU A 248 -4.34 33.42 -3.64
N LEU A 249 -3.81 32.54 -4.48
CA LEU A 249 -2.44 32.67 -5.01
C LEU A 249 -2.25 31.86 -6.30
N ALA A 250 -1.08 32.08 -6.93
CA ALA A 250 -0.63 31.29 -8.06
C ALA A 250 0.80 30.80 -7.80
N ILE A 251 1.05 29.49 -8.03
CA ILE A 251 2.38 28.89 -7.97
C ILE A 251 2.56 28.06 -9.23
N GLY A 252 3.67 28.27 -9.95
CA GLY A 252 3.92 27.60 -11.22
C GLY A 252 2.80 27.82 -12.22
N CYS A 253 2.26 26.73 -12.76
CA CYS A 253 1.16 26.77 -13.71
C CYS A 253 -0.23 26.74 -13.04
N HIS A 254 -0.32 26.59 -11.73
CA HIS A 254 -1.57 26.46 -10.99
C HIS A 254 -2.04 27.76 -10.33
N ARG A 255 -3.37 27.89 -10.24
CA ARG A 255 -4.07 28.92 -9.44
C ARG A 255 -4.87 28.24 -8.36
N PHE A 256 -4.81 28.78 -7.14
CA PHE A 256 -5.40 28.23 -5.92
C PHE A 256 -6.51 29.14 -5.41
N TYR A 257 -7.59 28.54 -4.86
CA TYR A 257 -8.82 29.25 -4.45
C TYR A 257 -9.40 28.62 -3.17
N SER A 258 -10.01 29.47 -2.34
CA SER A 258 -10.82 29.06 -1.18
C SER A 258 -12.32 29.09 -1.44
#